data_f4b6b02a80c7318079d729ba0eb00d61
#
_entry.id   f4b6b02a80c7318079d729ba0eb00d61
#
_cell.length_a   1.000
_cell.length_b   1.000
_cell.length_c   1.000
_cell.angle_alpha   90.00
_cell.angle_beta   90.00
_cell.angle_gamma   90.00
#
_symmetry.space_group_name_H-M   'P 1'
#
loop_
_entity.id
_entity.type
_entity.pdbx_description
1 polymer ?
#
loop_
_entity_poly.entity_id
_entity_poly.type
_entity_poly.pdbx_seq_one_letter_code
_entity_poly.pdbx_strand_id
1 'polypeptide(L)'
;MEIFFLILISIFAAILITYFYFLSKLKNPETIKIPEEGNLADLKNGKLYYRWFLPKEENGEILVLVHGFSTPSVVWEGVIPFLVDNGYKVLVYDHYGRGYSSRPKVKYTKSLYVDSLNELIESQKIDEKVNLVGYSMGGPIVAGFSEKFSSKVKSVSFIAPAGYMSLHVSWYQKLFYQILTLPLISQFIGVVAPSIFYGGNSTLVLSTEEDENHVPQNRLNEIYSEQMSYEGFTRSLLSTIKNFNLFRDKSSFKGIGKLDLPCSVIWGTSDETVPFEGYKEMQKDVENLFSTVVENAFHDITYSMPTKVARHLLNFLKQI
;
A
#
# COMPACT_ATOMS: atom_id res chain seq x y z
N MET A 1 -40.33 -9.76 -30.86
CA MET A 1 -40.07 -9.78 -29.41
C MET A 1 -39.19 -10.96 -29.01
N GLU A 2 -39.49 -12.17 -29.47
CA GLU A 2 -38.73 -13.40 -29.16
C GLU A 2 -37.25 -13.32 -29.59
N ILE A 3 -36.94 -12.87 -30.81
CA ILE A 3 -35.57 -12.71 -31.31
C ILE A 3 -34.77 -11.76 -30.42
N PHE A 4 -35.37 -10.66 -29.95
CA PHE A 4 -34.72 -9.70 -29.05
C PHE A 4 -34.36 -10.34 -27.70
N PHE A 5 -35.28 -11.13 -27.11
CA PHE A 5 -34.99 -11.87 -25.88
C PHE A 5 -33.92 -12.93 -26.08
N LEU A 6 -33.94 -13.67 -27.21
CA LEU A 6 -32.88 -14.64 -27.52
C LEU A 6 -31.50 -13.99 -27.66
N ILE A 7 -31.40 -12.79 -28.26
CA ILE A 7 -30.17 -12.03 -28.33
C ILE A 7 -29.67 -11.64 -26.93
N LEU A 8 -30.56 -11.11 -26.08
CA LEU A 8 -30.21 -10.75 -24.69
C LEU A 8 -29.71 -11.96 -23.88
N ILE A 9 -30.40 -13.10 -23.99
CA ILE A 9 -30.00 -14.35 -23.31
C ILE A 9 -28.61 -14.80 -23.83
N SER A 10 -28.37 -14.74 -25.15
CA SER A 10 -27.10 -15.12 -25.73
C SER A 10 -25.95 -14.22 -25.26
N ILE A 11 -26.17 -12.90 -25.20
CA ILE A 11 -25.18 -11.94 -24.67
C ILE A 11 -24.90 -12.24 -23.20
N PHE A 12 -25.93 -12.45 -22.41
CA PHE A 12 -25.78 -12.76 -20.97
C PHE A 12 -25.03 -14.09 -20.76
N ALA A 13 -25.36 -15.11 -21.53
CA ALA A 13 -24.65 -16.39 -21.49
C ALA A 13 -23.18 -16.24 -21.89
N ALA A 14 -22.87 -15.46 -22.94
CA ALA A 14 -21.50 -15.17 -23.36
C ALA A 14 -20.71 -14.45 -22.25
N ILE A 15 -21.32 -13.47 -21.58
CA ILE A 15 -20.73 -12.77 -20.42
C ILE A 15 -20.41 -13.76 -19.29
N LEU A 16 -21.35 -14.64 -18.92
CA LEU A 16 -21.12 -15.63 -17.88
C LEU A 16 -20.03 -16.63 -18.26
N ILE A 17 -20.04 -17.15 -19.49
CA ILE A 17 -19.01 -18.08 -19.98
C ILE A 17 -17.63 -17.41 -19.91
N THR A 18 -17.51 -16.17 -20.39
CA THR A 18 -16.28 -15.40 -20.33
C THR A 18 -15.80 -15.22 -18.87
N TYR A 19 -16.71 -14.83 -17.98
CA TYR A 19 -16.40 -14.66 -16.55
C TYR A 19 -15.86 -15.95 -15.93
N PHE A 20 -16.58 -17.07 -16.10
CA PHE A 20 -16.18 -18.36 -15.52
C PHE A 20 -14.90 -18.91 -16.15
N TYR A 21 -14.68 -18.66 -17.45
CA TYR A 21 -13.43 -19.02 -18.11
C TYR A 21 -12.23 -18.31 -17.47
N PHE A 22 -12.27 -16.99 -17.30
CA PHE A 22 -11.18 -16.25 -16.68
C PHE A 22 -11.06 -16.57 -15.19
N LEU A 23 -12.17 -16.73 -14.47
CA LEU A 23 -12.16 -17.15 -13.07
C LEU A 23 -11.45 -18.49 -12.87
N SER A 24 -11.68 -19.45 -13.78
CA SER A 24 -11.03 -20.78 -13.72
C SER A 24 -9.52 -20.73 -13.97
N LYS A 25 -8.97 -19.62 -14.47
CA LYS A 25 -7.54 -19.41 -14.66
C LYS A 25 -6.85 -18.87 -13.42
N LEU A 26 -7.62 -18.33 -12.46
CA LEU A 26 -7.03 -17.82 -11.22
C LEU A 26 -6.59 -18.98 -10.33
N LYS A 27 -5.40 -18.82 -9.76
CA LYS A 27 -4.82 -19.78 -8.82
C LYS A 27 -5.44 -19.62 -7.43
N ASN A 28 -5.49 -20.71 -6.67
CA ASN A 28 -5.86 -20.64 -5.26
C ASN A 28 -4.78 -19.86 -4.47
N PRO A 29 -5.15 -18.81 -3.73
CA PRO A 29 -4.18 -18.03 -2.95
C PRO A 29 -3.48 -18.84 -1.84
N GLU A 30 -4.05 -19.95 -1.39
CA GLU A 30 -3.41 -20.85 -0.42
C GLU A 30 -2.21 -21.60 -1.00
N THR A 31 -2.06 -21.62 -2.33
CA THR A 31 -0.92 -22.25 -3.03
C THR A 31 0.24 -21.30 -3.28
N ILE A 32 0.16 -20.04 -2.80
CA ILE A 32 1.25 -19.08 -2.94
C ILE A 32 2.50 -19.60 -2.22
N LYS A 33 3.59 -19.72 -2.97
CA LYS A 33 4.88 -20.08 -2.40
C LYS A 33 5.52 -18.80 -1.84
N ILE A 34 5.76 -18.80 -0.55
CA ILE A 34 6.49 -17.70 0.09
C ILE A 34 8.00 -17.86 -0.12
N PRO A 35 8.78 -16.78 -0.20
CA PRO A 35 10.25 -16.83 -0.17
C PRO A 35 10.77 -17.51 1.09
N GLU A 36 11.90 -18.20 0.99
CA GLU A 36 12.49 -18.95 2.12
C GLU A 36 12.79 -18.07 3.34
N GLU A 37 13.16 -16.82 3.12
CA GLU A 37 13.46 -15.86 4.18
C GLU A 37 12.22 -15.18 4.77
N GLY A 38 11.04 -15.45 4.21
CA GLY A 38 9.76 -14.91 4.67
C GLY A 38 9.06 -15.83 5.65
N ASN A 39 8.14 -15.26 6.41
CA ASN A 39 7.37 -15.97 7.41
C ASN A 39 5.87 -15.61 7.28
N LEU A 40 5.02 -16.44 7.90
CA LEU A 40 3.58 -16.20 8.01
C LEU A 40 3.18 -16.09 9.48
N ALA A 41 2.56 -15.01 9.86
CA ALA A 41 1.91 -14.86 11.16
C ALA A 41 0.44 -15.28 11.05
N ASP A 42 -0.01 -16.20 11.89
CA ASP A 42 -1.42 -16.58 11.99
C ASP A 42 -2.16 -15.53 12.80
N LEU A 43 -2.97 -14.70 12.12
CA LEU A 43 -3.73 -13.61 12.71
C LEU A 43 -5.23 -13.85 12.55
N LYS A 44 -6.04 -12.99 13.17
CA LYS A 44 -7.52 -13.16 13.25
C LYS A 44 -8.21 -13.38 11.90
N ASN A 45 -7.76 -12.74 10.83
CA ASN A 45 -8.40 -12.81 9.52
C ASN A 45 -7.63 -13.67 8.50
N GLY A 46 -6.60 -14.41 8.93
CA GLY A 46 -5.79 -15.29 8.10
C GLY A 46 -4.30 -15.04 8.29
N LYS A 47 -3.50 -15.62 7.42
CA LYS A 47 -2.04 -15.54 7.49
C LYS A 47 -1.54 -14.25 6.88
N LEU A 48 -0.65 -13.56 7.58
CA LEU A 48 -0.01 -12.33 7.12
C LEU A 48 1.48 -12.61 6.90
N TYR A 49 1.94 -12.35 5.67
CA TYR A 49 3.35 -12.49 5.32
C TYR A 49 4.14 -11.36 5.93
N TYR A 50 5.32 -11.68 6.51
CA TYR A 50 6.28 -10.73 7.01
C TYR A 50 7.71 -11.22 6.85
N ARG A 51 8.66 -10.30 6.90
CA ARG A 51 10.08 -10.58 6.88
C ARG A 51 10.83 -9.62 7.78
N TRP A 52 11.78 -10.16 8.54
CA TRP A 52 12.74 -9.39 9.31
C TRP A 52 14.05 -9.23 8.54
N PHE A 53 14.63 -8.05 8.65
CA PHE A 53 15.99 -7.76 8.24
C PHE A 53 16.75 -7.28 9.47
N LEU A 54 17.78 -8.04 9.84
CA LEU A 54 18.51 -7.81 11.07
C LEU A 54 19.90 -7.25 10.76
N PRO A 55 20.33 -6.20 11.46
CA PRO A 55 21.67 -5.63 11.32
C PRO A 55 22.71 -6.53 11.99
N LYS A 56 23.99 -6.36 11.60
CA LYS A 56 25.10 -7.01 12.29
C LYS A 56 25.31 -6.45 13.69
N GLU A 57 25.16 -5.14 13.83
CA GLU A 57 25.23 -4.42 15.12
C GLU A 57 23.93 -3.65 15.30
N GLU A 58 23.21 -3.95 16.36
CA GLU A 58 21.90 -3.38 16.64
C GLU A 58 22.06 -2.03 17.35
N ASN A 59 21.28 -1.02 16.92
CA ASN A 59 21.14 0.25 17.63
C ASN A 59 19.98 0.24 18.66
N GLY A 60 19.28 -0.89 18.80
CA GLY A 60 18.12 -1.07 19.69
C GLY A 60 16.80 -0.60 19.10
N GLU A 61 16.75 -0.09 17.88
CA GLU A 61 15.56 0.51 17.26
C GLU A 61 14.92 -0.41 16.24
N ILE A 62 13.60 -0.42 16.23
CA ILE A 62 12.77 -1.19 15.28
C ILE A 62 12.07 -0.24 14.32
N LEU A 63 12.18 -0.51 13.02
CA LEU A 63 11.43 0.13 11.95
C LEU A 63 10.41 -0.85 11.39
N VAL A 64 9.15 -0.43 11.29
CA VAL A 64 8.08 -1.19 10.62
C VAL A 64 7.67 -0.44 9.37
N LEU A 65 7.90 -1.05 8.20
CA LEU A 65 7.66 -0.43 6.89
C LEU A 65 6.32 -0.90 6.31
N VAL A 66 5.42 0.04 6.10
CA VAL A 66 4.02 -0.17 5.71
C VAL A 66 3.81 0.29 4.28
N HIS A 67 3.60 -0.67 3.38
CA HIS A 67 3.51 -0.43 1.94
C HIS A 67 2.20 0.20 1.48
N GLY A 68 2.11 0.56 0.18
CA GLY A 68 1.00 1.26 -0.44
C GLY A 68 -0.20 0.37 -0.81
N PHE A 69 -1.02 0.88 -1.77
CA PHE A 69 -2.31 0.29 -2.13
C PHE A 69 -2.21 -1.05 -2.84
N SER A 70 -1.40 -1.16 -3.87
CA SER A 70 -1.36 -2.32 -4.77
C SER A 70 -0.03 -3.05 -4.81
N THR A 71 1.07 -2.37 -4.48
CA THR A 71 2.41 -2.93 -4.41
C THR A 71 2.70 -3.47 -3.02
N PRO A 72 3.14 -4.74 -2.90
CA PRO A 72 3.53 -5.33 -1.62
C PRO A 72 4.89 -4.81 -1.12
N SER A 73 5.43 -5.44 -0.10
CA SER A 73 6.67 -5.05 0.60
C SER A 73 7.92 -4.93 -0.28
N VAL A 74 7.91 -5.46 -1.50
CA VAL A 74 8.99 -5.30 -2.51
C VAL A 74 9.39 -3.84 -2.75
N VAL A 75 8.48 -2.89 -2.56
CA VAL A 75 8.77 -1.45 -2.73
C VAL A 75 9.86 -0.94 -1.80
N TRP A 76 10.19 -1.71 -0.77
CA TRP A 76 11.18 -1.37 0.23
C TRP A 76 12.57 -1.98 -0.04
N GLU A 77 12.70 -2.89 -1.04
CA GLU A 77 13.95 -3.64 -1.27
C GLU A 77 15.16 -2.72 -1.41
N GLY A 78 15.03 -1.55 -2.08
CA GLY A 78 16.11 -0.59 -2.23
C GLY A 78 16.41 0.26 -0.99
N VAL A 79 15.43 0.43 -0.08
CA VAL A 79 15.59 1.25 1.13
C VAL A 79 16.17 0.45 2.29
N ILE A 80 15.79 -0.81 2.42
CA ILE A 80 16.13 -1.70 3.54
C ILE A 80 17.63 -1.78 3.84
N PRO A 81 18.53 -1.97 2.85
CA PRO A 81 19.96 -2.10 3.12
C PRO A 81 20.51 -0.91 3.91
N PHE A 82 20.13 0.31 3.54
CA PHE A 82 20.57 1.52 4.24
C PHE A 82 20.15 1.57 5.70
N LEU A 83 18.94 1.11 6.02
CA LEU A 83 18.42 1.10 7.38
C LEU A 83 19.15 0.04 8.21
N VAL A 84 19.32 -1.15 7.65
CA VAL A 84 20.00 -2.27 8.31
C VAL A 84 21.49 -1.95 8.56
N ASP A 85 22.18 -1.36 7.59
CA ASP A 85 23.58 -0.94 7.72
C ASP A 85 23.80 0.16 8.78
N ASN A 86 22.72 0.89 9.13
CA ASN A 86 22.72 1.88 10.23
C ASN A 86 22.20 1.30 11.58
N GLY A 87 22.09 -0.03 11.69
CA GLY A 87 21.81 -0.72 12.95
C GLY A 87 20.33 -0.93 13.27
N TYR A 88 19.41 -0.55 12.38
CA TYR A 88 17.97 -0.73 12.61
C TYR A 88 17.52 -2.16 12.33
N LYS A 89 16.72 -2.74 13.21
CA LYS A 89 15.93 -3.92 12.89
C LYS A 89 14.73 -3.49 12.03
N VAL A 90 14.57 -4.10 10.86
CA VAL A 90 13.51 -3.70 9.92
C VAL A 90 12.51 -4.83 9.74
N LEU A 91 11.25 -4.55 10.05
CA LEU A 91 10.11 -5.42 9.79
C LEU A 91 9.34 -4.90 8.58
N VAL A 92 9.19 -5.74 7.56
CA VAL A 92 8.27 -5.51 6.45
C VAL A 92 7.18 -6.57 6.46
N TYR A 93 6.02 -6.25 5.89
CA TYR A 93 4.93 -7.21 5.76
C TYR A 93 4.06 -6.87 4.55
N ASP A 94 3.29 -7.83 4.08
CA ASP A 94 2.30 -7.61 3.03
C ASP A 94 0.91 -7.49 3.65
N HIS A 95 0.16 -6.45 3.30
CA HIS A 95 -1.22 -6.29 3.72
C HIS A 95 -2.09 -7.48 3.29
N TYR A 96 -3.13 -7.79 4.04
CA TYR A 96 -4.15 -8.72 3.56
C TYR A 96 -4.59 -8.36 2.13
N GLY A 97 -4.69 -9.36 1.28
CA GLY A 97 -5.05 -9.19 -0.12
C GLY A 97 -3.92 -8.78 -1.05
N ARG A 98 -2.68 -8.62 -0.56
CA ARG A 98 -1.49 -8.23 -1.33
C ARG A 98 -0.38 -9.28 -1.16
N GLY A 99 0.53 -9.29 -2.11
CA GLY A 99 1.72 -10.12 -2.06
C GLY A 99 1.43 -11.55 -1.63
N TYR A 100 2.14 -11.99 -0.61
CA TYR A 100 2.09 -13.35 -0.07
C TYR A 100 1.08 -13.54 1.06
N SER A 101 0.38 -12.47 1.49
CA SER A 101 -0.62 -12.55 2.54
C SER A 101 -1.94 -13.14 2.08
N SER A 102 -2.69 -13.73 3.03
CA SER A 102 -4.04 -14.24 2.81
C SER A 102 -4.98 -13.18 2.20
N ARG A 103 -5.99 -13.66 1.48
CA ARG A 103 -7.00 -12.81 0.82
C ARG A 103 -8.39 -13.07 1.40
N PRO A 104 -8.63 -12.73 2.70
CA PRO A 104 -9.89 -13.04 3.38
C PRO A 104 -11.09 -12.38 2.69
N LYS A 105 -12.25 -13.02 2.78
CA LYS A 105 -13.54 -12.51 2.25
C LYS A 105 -14.20 -11.56 3.25
N VAL A 106 -13.49 -10.47 3.60
CA VAL A 106 -13.94 -9.42 4.53
C VAL A 106 -14.00 -8.06 3.85
N LYS A 107 -14.55 -7.04 4.52
CA LYS A 107 -14.43 -5.64 4.08
C LYS A 107 -13.03 -5.11 4.38
N TYR A 108 -12.35 -4.62 3.37
CA TYR A 108 -11.01 -4.05 3.49
C TYR A 108 -11.12 -2.58 3.88
N THR A 109 -11.22 -2.34 5.17
CA THR A 109 -11.33 -1.01 5.80
C THR A 109 -9.98 -0.56 6.36
N LYS A 110 -9.84 0.73 6.69
CA LYS A 110 -8.68 1.22 7.44
C LYS A 110 -8.47 0.45 8.74
N SER A 111 -9.56 0.19 9.47
CA SER A 111 -9.52 -0.58 10.72
C SER A 111 -8.92 -1.97 10.52
N LEU A 112 -9.30 -2.69 9.44
CA LEU A 112 -8.69 -3.99 9.14
C LEU A 112 -7.17 -3.91 9.06
N TYR A 113 -6.65 -2.91 8.35
CA TYR A 113 -5.19 -2.75 8.18
C TYR A 113 -4.50 -2.31 9.46
N VAL A 114 -5.10 -1.39 10.20
CA VAL A 114 -4.58 -0.92 11.50
C VAL A 114 -4.54 -2.05 12.51
N ASP A 115 -5.63 -2.83 12.61
CA ASP A 115 -5.74 -3.93 13.56
C ASP A 115 -4.80 -5.08 13.18
N SER A 116 -4.66 -5.41 11.89
CA SER A 116 -3.72 -6.45 11.45
C SER A 116 -2.26 -6.05 11.68
N LEU A 117 -1.91 -4.77 11.58
CA LEU A 117 -0.58 -4.29 11.95
C LEU A 117 -0.33 -4.46 13.46
N ASN A 118 -1.32 -4.15 14.31
CA ASN A 118 -1.20 -4.37 15.74
C ASN A 118 -1.07 -5.86 16.08
N GLU A 119 -1.91 -6.70 15.49
CA GLU A 119 -1.84 -8.15 15.67
C GLU A 119 -0.48 -8.71 15.23
N LEU A 120 0.10 -8.19 14.13
CA LEU A 120 1.45 -8.56 13.70
C LEU A 120 2.49 -8.17 14.75
N ILE A 121 2.51 -6.93 15.21
CA ILE A 121 3.45 -6.43 16.23
C ILE A 121 3.37 -7.28 17.50
N GLU A 122 2.16 -7.61 17.96
CA GLU A 122 1.94 -8.48 19.11
C GLU A 122 2.42 -9.92 18.86
N SER A 123 2.17 -10.47 17.68
CA SER A 123 2.61 -11.82 17.33
C SER A 123 4.13 -11.94 17.29
N GLN A 124 4.83 -10.84 16.97
CA GLN A 124 6.29 -10.77 16.98
C GLN A 124 6.87 -10.47 18.37
N LYS A 125 6.02 -10.30 19.40
CA LYS A 125 6.43 -10.00 20.77
C LYS A 125 7.32 -8.75 20.85
N ILE A 126 6.94 -7.72 20.10
CA ILE A 126 7.61 -6.42 20.13
C ILE A 126 7.02 -5.63 21.28
N ASP A 127 7.77 -5.51 22.36
CA ASP A 127 7.38 -4.77 23.57
C ASP A 127 7.88 -3.32 23.52
N GLU A 128 8.91 -3.04 22.73
CA GLU A 128 9.47 -1.71 22.53
C GLU A 128 8.58 -0.86 21.63
N LYS A 129 8.69 0.46 21.79
CA LYS A 129 8.07 1.40 20.84
C LYS A 129 8.74 1.31 19.48
N VAL A 130 7.95 1.27 18.41
CA VAL A 130 8.43 1.15 17.04
C VAL A 130 8.42 2.48 16.29
N ASN A 131 9.32 2.62 15.34
CA ASN A 131 9.30 3.68 14.34
C ASN A 131 8.49 3.19 13.14
N LEU A 132 7.39 3.86 12.82
CA LEU A 132 6.51 3.49 11.72
C LEU A 132 6.85 4.28 10.46
N VAL A 133 6.93 3.61 9.32
CA VAL A 133 7.13 4.26 8.02
C VAL A 133 5.98 3.86 7.09
N GLY A 134 5.19 4.82 6.64
CA GLY A 134 4.02 4.58 5.78
C GLY A 134 4.17 5.20 4.42
N TYR A 135 4.14 4.38 3.36
CA TYR A 135 4.15 4.81 1.97
C TYR A 135 2.74 4.82 1.38
N SER A 136 2.34 5.91 0.71
CA SER A 136 1.05 6.02 0.01
C SER A 136 -0.13 5.66 0.93
N MET A 137 -0.90 4.60 0.64
CA MET A 137 -1.94 4.05 1.53
C MET A 137 -1.39 3.68 2.92
N GLY A 138 -0.13 3.30 3.03
CA GLY A 138 0.52 3.05 4.32
C GLY A 138 0.51 4.28 5.23
N GLY A 139 0.52 5.50 4.67
CA GLY A 139 0.46 6.75 5.44
C GLY A 139 -0.75 6.83 6.37
N PRO A 140 -2.00 6.82 5.88
CA PRO A 140 -3.18 6.83 6.75
C PRO A 140 -3.32 5.57 7.63
N ILE A 141 -2.66 4.45 7.29
CA ILE A 141 -2.62 3.27 8.16
C ILE A 141 -1.74 3.53 9.37
N VAL A 142 -0.50 4.01 9.18
CA VAL A 142 0.40 4.32 10.31
C VAL A 142 -0.13 5.49 11.14
N ALA A 143 -0.81 6.47 10.50
CA ALA A 143 -1.49 7.55 11.20
C ALA A 143 -2.60 7.01 12.12
N GLY A 144 -3.51 6.20 11.59
CA GLY A 144 -4.57 5.57 12.36
C GLY A 144 -4.08 4.59 13.43
N PHE A 145 -2.96 3.89 13.17
CA PHE A 145 -2.30 3.06 14.16
C PHE A 145 -1.79 3.90 15.32
N SER A 146 -1.09 4.98 15.04
CA SER A 146 -0.51 5.85 16.05
C SER A 146 -1.58 6.54 16.91
N GLU A 147 -2.73 6.91 16.28
CA GLU A 147 -3.87 7.44 17.02
C GLU A 147 -4.46 6.40 17.97
N LYS A 148 -4.59 5.14 17.55
CA LYS A 148 -5.21 4.07 18.34
C LYS A 148 -4.26 3.43 19.35
N PHE A 149 -2.98 3.33 19.04
CA PHE A 149 -1.95 2.63 19.81
C PHE A 149 -0.70 3.49 20.07
N SER A 150 -0.89 4.74 20.47
CA SER A 150 0.19 5.73 20.65
C SER A 150 1.30 5.28 21.58
N SER A 151 0.98 4.48 22.61
CA SER A 151 1.97 3.93 23.54
C SER A 151 2.97 2.99 22.91
N LYS A 152 2.65 2.41 21.73
CA LYS A 152 3.52 1.50 20.97
C LYS A 152 4.39 2.22 19.93
N VAL A 153 4.22 3.54 19.75
CA VAL A 153 4.89 4.29 18.68
C VAL A 153 5.94 5.22 19.24
N LYS A 154 7.13 5.20 18.65
CA LYS A 154 8.22 6.14 18.93
C LYS A 154 8.17 7.33 17.97
N SER A 155 8.05 7.07 16.69
CA SER A 155 7.98 8.09 15.63
C SER A 155 7.19 7.62 14.41
N VAL A 156 6.81 8.56 13.54
CA VAL A 156 6.09 8.26 12.29
C VAL A 156 6.73 9.00 11.12
N SER A 157 7.05 8.25 10.07
CA SER A 157 7.53 8.80 8.79
C SER A 157 6.53 8.52 7.68
N PHE A 158 6.21 9.54 6.89
CA PHE A 158 5.30 9.47 5.77
C PHE A 158 6.05 9.63 4.45
N ILE A 159 5.74 8.78 3.48
CA ILE A 159 6.28 8.87 2.13
C ILE A 159 5.12 9.00 1.16
N ALA A 160 4.97 10.18 0.55
CA ALA A 160 3.88 10.52 -0.37
C ALA A 160 2.51 9.97 0.12
N PRO A 161 2.06 10.29 1.36
CA PRO A 161 0.93 9.64 2.00
C PRO A 161 -0.40 9.97 1.32
N ALA A 162 -1.24 8.96 1.08
CA ALA A 162 -2.62 9.17 0.68
C ALA A 162 -3.42 9.87 1.80
N GLY A 163 -4.63 10.38 1.46
CA GLY A 163 -5.51 11.04 2.43
C GLY A 163 -5.77 12.51 2.16
N TYR A 164 -4.87 13.18 1.42
CA TYR A 164 -5.00 14.58 1.02
C TYR A 164 -5.34 14.76 -0.46
N MET A 165 -5.79 13.71 -1.12
CA MET A 165 -6.08 13.76 -2.55
C MET A 165 -7.39 14.54 -2.80
N SER A 166 -7.29 15.76 -3.28
CA SER A 166 -8.42 16.49 -3.85
C SER A 166 -8.56 16.10 -5.32
N LEU A 167 -9.15 14.95 -5.58
CA LEU A 167 -9.48 14.59 -6.96
C LEU A 167 -10.55 15.57 -7.49
N HIS A 168 -10.14 16.45 -8.37
CA HIS A 168 -11.05 17.22 -9.22
C HIS A 168 -11.62 16.26 -10.28
N VAL A 169 -12.47 15.33 -9.82
CA VAL A 169 -13.10 14.33 -10.69
C VAL A 169 -14.38 14.96 -11.22
N SER A 170 -14.50 15.04 -12.53
CA SER A 170 -15.72 15.49 -13.19
C SER A 170 -16.90 14.57 -12.82
N TRP A 171 -18.14 15.06 -12.95
CA TRP A 171 -19.32 14.28 -12.58
C TRP A 171 -19.44 12.95 -13.35
N TYR A 172 -19.05 12.92 -14.64
CA TYR A 172 -19.09 11.69 -15.46
C TYR A 172 -18.00 10.69 -15.05
N GLN A 173 -16.82 11.15 -14.62
CA GLN A 173 -15.81 10.28 -14.04
C GLN A 173 -16.31 9.68 -12.71
N LYS A 174 -16.96 10.47 -11.86
CA LYS A 174 -17.59 9.94 -10.63
C LYS A 174 -18.60 8.85 -10.95
N LEU A 175 -19.48 9.10 -11.93
CA LEU A 175 -20.48 8.13 -12.37
C LEU A 175 -19.82 6.87 -12.93
N PHE A 176 -18.79 7.01 -13.75
CA PHE A 176 -18.01 5.90 -14.29
C PHE A 176 -17.40 5.04 -13.17
N TYR A 177 -16.73 5.66 -12.19
CA TYR A 177 -16.19 4.95 -11.03
C TYR A 177 -17.29 4.28 -10.20
N GLN A 178 -18.45 4.91 -10.01
CA GLN A 178 -19.56 4.29 -9.32
C GLN A 178 -20.06 3.05 -10.05
N ILE A 179 -20.17 3.09 -11.37
CA ILE A 179 -20.55 1.93 -12.20
C ILE A 179 -19.51 0.82 -12.09
N LEU A 180 -18.20 1.15 -12.21
CA LEU A 180 -17.13 0.18 -12.06
C LEU A 180 -17.10 -0.50 -10.70
N THR A 181 -17.58 0.16 -9.66
CA THR A 181 -17.63 -0.39 -8.28
C THR A 181 -18.92 -1.15 -7.97
N LEU A 182 -19.88 -1.23 -8.91
CA LEU A 182 -21.04 -2.10 -8.74
C LEU A 182 -20.60 -3.57 -8.61
N PRO A 183 -21.15 -4.36 -7.66
CA PRO A 183 -20.60 -5.66 -7.32
C PRO A 183 -20.40 -6.61 -8.49
N LEU A 184 -21.39 -6.74 -9.38
CA LEU A 184 -21.31 -7.62 -10.54
C LEU A 184 -20.31 -7.11 -11.59
N ILE A 185 -20.31 -5.81 -11.85
CA ILE A 185 -19.42 -5.18 -12.84
C ILE A 185 -17.97 -5.24 -12.35
N SER A 186 -17.72 -4.87 -11.11
CA SER A 186 -16.40 -4.91 -10.53
C SER A 186 -15.82 -6.32 -10.46
N GLN A 187 -16.64 -7.32 -10.14
CA GLN A 187 -16.21 -8.72 -10.15
C GLN A 187 -15.88 -9.18 -11.58
N PHE A 188 -16.73 -8.87 -12.54
CA PHE A 188 -16.49 -9.22 -13.94
C PHE A 188 -15.21 -8.59 -14.47
N ILE A 189 -15.08 -7.26 -14.37
CA ILE A 189 -13.89 -6.54 -14.84
C ILE A 189 -12.65 -6.98 -14.08
N GLY A 190 -12.74 -7.19 -12.78
CA GLY A 190 -11.64 -7.65 -11.95
C GLY A 190 -11.10 -9.02 -12.29
N VAL A 191 -11.91 -9.85 -12.95
CA VAL A 191 -11.51 -11.20 -13.42
C VAL A 191 -11.07 -11.15 -14.88
N VAL A 192 -11.79 -10.43 -15.75
CA VAL A 192 -11.59 -10.43 -17.20
C VAL A 192 -10.54 -9.42 -17.65
N ALA A 193 -10.50 -8.26 -17.02
CA ALA A 193 -9.61 -7.16 -17.36
C ALA A 193 -9.06 -6.44 -16.12
N PRO A 194 -8.33 -7.15 -15.25
CA PRO A 194 -7.84 -6.60 -13.98
C PRO A 194 -6.98 -5.34 -14.16
N SER A 195 -6.26 -5.22 -15.27
CA SER A 195 -5.40 -4.07 -15.59
C SER A 195 -6.14 -2.73 -15.59
N ILE A 196 -7.46 -2.70 -15.82
CA ILE A 196 -8.27 -1.47 -15.74
C ILE A 196 -8.19 -0.83 -14.34
N PHE A 197 -8.01 -1.63 -13.29
CA PHE A 197 -7.93 -1.14 -11.91
C PHE A 197 -6.52 -0.75 -11.46
N TYR A 198 -5.49 -1.07 -12.26
CA TYR A 198 -4.08 -0.83 -11.91
C TYR A 198 -3.41 0.23 -12.78
N GLY A 199 -4.21 0.92 -13.60
CA GLY A 199 -3.67 1.94 -14.50
C GLY A 199 -3.09 1.40 -15.80
N GLY A 200 -3.60 0.24 -16.28
CA GLY A 200 -3.22 -0.32 -17.58
C GLY A 200 -1.71 -0.56 -17.72
N ASN A 201 -1.20 -0.57 -18.95
CA ASN A 201 0.24 -0.44 -19.23
C ASN A 201 0.74 0.99 -18.94
N SER A 202 0.34 1.58 -17.82
CA SER A 202 1.03 2.75 -17.36
C SER A 202 2.47 2.28 -17.18
N THR A 203 3.29 2.56 -18.16
CA THR A 203 4.67 2.85 -17.94
C THR A 203 4.64 3.75 -16.71
N LEU A 204 4.90 3.17 -15.54
CA LEU A 204 5.25 3.96 -14.38
C LEU A 204 6.27 4.92 -14.92
N VAL A 205 5.93 6.21 -15.00
CA VAL A 205 6.89 7.22 -15.42
C VAL A 205 7.88 7.22 -14.26
N LEU A 206 8.94 6.42 -14.43
CA LEU A 206 10.01 6.36 -13.46
C LEU A 206 10.65 7.74 -13.46
N SER A 207 11.03 8.19 -12.29
CA SER A 207 11.80 9.41 -12.17
C SER A 207 13.04 9.28 -13.06
N THR A 208 13.37 10.34 -13.76
CA THR A 208 14.47 10.35 -14.73
C THR A 208 15.87 10.28 -14.09
N GLU A 209 15.98 10.40 -12.76
CA GLU A 209 17.21 10.18 -12.03
C GLU A 209 17.40 8.68 -11.77
N GLU A 210 18.48 8.13 -12.27
CA GLU A 210 18.90 6.76 -11.99
C GLU A 210 19.48 6.69 -10.57
N ASP A 211 18.72 6.06 -9.67
CA ASP A 211 19.25 5.62 -8.37
C ASP A 211 19.77 4.19 -8.54
N GLU A 212 21.05 3.96 -8.29
CA GLU A 212 21.68 2.64 -8.44
C GLU A 212 21.03 1.55 -7.57
N ASN A 213 20.33 1.97 -6.51
CA ASN A 213 19.63 1.08 -5.59
C ASN A 213 18.13 0.94 -5.91
N HIS A 214 17.67 1.44 -7.07
CA HIS A 214 16.27 1.34 -7.47
C HIS A 214 15.82 -0.12 -7.58
N VAL A 215 14.55 -0.37 -7.28
CA VAL A 215 13.96 -1.69 -7.52
C VAL A 215 13.70 -1.84 -9.02
N PRO A 216 14.31 -2.84 -9.70
CA PRO A 216 14.18 -2.99 -11.14
C PRO A 216 12.71 -3.18 -11.57
N GLN A 217 12.32 -2.54 -12.67
CA GLN A 217 10.95 -2.58 -13.21
C GLN A 217 10.47 -4.00 -13.51
N ASN A 218 11.34 -4.86 -14.03
CA ASN A 218 11.02 -6.27 -14.28
C ASN A 218 10.65 -7.00 -12.99
N ARG A 219 11.37 -6.74 -11.89
CA ARG A 219 11.08 -7.29 -10.56
C ARG A 219 9.69 -6.88 -10.06
N LEU A 220 9.35 -5.60 -10.19
CA LEU A 220 8.02 -5.09 -9.85
C LEU A 220 6.93 -5.74 -10.72
N ASN A 221 7.16 -5.83 -12.04
CA ASN A 221 6.21 -6.41 -12.99
C ASN A 221 5.98 -7.91 -12.71
N GLU A 222 7.01 -8.67 -12.38
CA GLU A 222 6.90 -10.09 -12.00
C GLU A 222 5.98 -10.26 -10.79
N ILE A 223 6.24 -9.52 -9.72
CA ILE A 223 5.44 -9.59 -8.48
C ILE A 223 4.00 -9.13 -8.74
N TYR A 224 3.81 -8.09 -9.56
CA TYR A 224 2.49 -7.63 -9.93
C TYR A 224 1.71 -8.69 -10.71
N SER A 225 2.33 -9.27 -11.73
CA SER A 225 1.71 -10.32 -12.56
C SER A 225 1.39 -11.55 -11.74
N GLU A 226 2.30 -11.92 -10.84
CA GLU A 226 2.08 -13.06 -9.97
C GLU A 226 0.88 -12.85 -9.04
N GLN A 227 0.84 -11.75 -8.28
CA GLN A 227 -0.26 -11.51 -7.34
C GLN A 227 -1.63 -11.35 -8.04
N MET A 228 -1.67 -10.82 -9.28
CA MET A 228 -2.88 -10.75 -10.10
C MET A 228 -3.38 -12.13 -10.53
N SER A 229 -2.50 -13.11 -10.66
CA SER A 229 -2.85 -14.48 -11.05
C SER A 229 -3.62 -15.26 -9.98
N TYR A 230 -3.70 -14.75 -8.74
CA TYR A 230 -4.39 -15.39 -7.63
C TYR A 230 -5.77 -14.81 -7.36
N GLU A 231 -6.72 -15.69 -7.03
CA GLU A 231 -8.08 -15.28 -6.62
C GLU A 231 -8.03 -14.30 -5.43
N GLY A 232 -8.88 -13.29 -5.45
CA GLY A 232 -9.08 -12.36 -4.34
C GLY A 232 -8.20 -11.11 -4.36
N PHE A 233 -7.17 -11.01 -5.20
CA PHE A 233 -6.36 -9.80 -5.29
C PHE A 233 -7.21 -8.59 -5.73
N THR A 234 -7.84 -8.66 -6.91
CA THR A 234 -8.68 -7.58 -7.41
C THR A 234 -9.86 -7.26 -6.49
N ARG A 235 -10.50 -8.30 -5.93
CA ARG A 235 -11.60 -8.13 -4.95
C ARG A 235 -11.11 -7.34 -3.74
N SER A 236 -9.92 -7.60 -3.24
CA SER A 236 -9.35 -6.89 -2.09
C SER A 236 -9.08 -5.42 -2.41
N LEU A 237 -8.56 -5.10 -3.60
CA LEU A 237 -8.33 -3.72 -4.05
C LEU A 237 -9.64 -2.94 -4.17
N LEU A 238 -10.63 -3.50 -4.85
CA LEU A 238 -11.96 -2.89 -4.99
C LEU A 238 -12.65 -2.68 -3.65
N SER A 239 -12.53 -3.65 -2.75
CA SER A 239 -13.06 -3.52 -1.39
C SER A 239 -12.33 -2.41 -0.61
N THR A 240 -11.04 -2.23 -0.80
CA THR A 240 -10.27 -1.13 -0.20
C THR A 240 -10.75 0.22 -0.75
N ILE A 241 -10.86 0.39 -2.07
CA ILE A 241 -11.38 1.63 -2.68
C ILE A 241 -12.74 1.99 -2.12
N LYS A 242 -13.62 1.01 -1.94
CA LYS A 242 -14.98 1.22 -1.48
C LYS A 242 -15.09 1.51 0.02
N ASN A 243 -14.27 0.88 0.85
CA ASN A 243 -14.47 0.86 2.31
C ASN A 243 -13.37 1.57 3.11
N PHE A 244 -12.30 2.00 2.46
CA PHE A 244 -11.27 2.83 3.04
C PHE A 244 -11.34 4.22 2.40
N ASN A 245 -11.52 5.26 3.19
CA ASN A 245 -11.56 6.63 2.68
C ASN A 245 -10.15 7.12 2.24
N LEU A 246 -9.54 6.36 1.33
CA LEU A 246 -8.14 6.50 0.93
C LEU A 246 -7.81 7.90 0.38
N PHE A 247 -8.77 8.54 -0.27
CA PHE A 247 -8.54 9.82 -0.94
C PHE A 247 -8.70 11.03 0.00
N ARG A 248 -9.48 10.91 1.09
CA ARG A 248 -9.86 12.04 1.97
C ARG A 248 -9.82 11.67 3.44
N ASP A 249 -8.71 11.09 3.90
CA ASP A 249 -8.55 10.69 5.31
C ASP A 249 -7.76 11.72 6.15
N LYS A 250 -8.08 12.99 5.99
CA LYS A 250 -7.47 14.08 6.79
C LYS A 250 -7.63 13.89 8.29
N SER A 251 -8.67 13.17 8.73
CA SER A 251 -8.95 12.95 10.14
C SER A 251 -7.81 12.24 10.88
N SER A 252 -7.18 11.23 10.24
CA SER A 252 -6.05 10.50 10.83
C SER A 252 -4.83 11.38 11.04
N PHE A 253 -4.54 12.27 10.08
CA PHE A 253 -3.40 13.17 10.20
C PHE A 253 -3.66 14.26 11.25
N LYS A 254 -4.89 14.78 11.35
CA LYS A 254 -5.30 15.67 12.44
C LYS A 254 -5.23 14.97 13.81
N GLY A 255 -5.51 13.68 13.87
CA GLY A 255 -5.33 12.87 15.06
C GLY A 255 -3.87 12.82 15.50
N ILE A 256 -2.97 12.51 14.55
CA ILE A 256 -1.52 12.49 14.79
C ILE A 256 -1.00 13.87 15.24
N GLY A 257 -1.45 14.96 14.62
CA GLY A 257 -1.04 16.32 14.98
C GLY A 257 -1.39 16.72 16.42
N LYS A 258 -2.26 15.95 17.09
CA LYS A 258 -2.58 16.12 18.52
C LYS A 258 -1.73 15.27 19.45
N LEU A 259 -0.93 14.36 18.89
CA LEU A 259 -0.03 13.50 19.63
C LEU A 259 1.35 14.15 19.66
N ASP A 260 2.02 14.06 20.79
CA ASP A 260 3.43 14.48 20.93
C ASP A 260 4.35 13.39 20.36
N LEU A 261 4.23 13.17 19.04
CA LEU A 261 5.01 12.18 18.32
C LEU A 261 5.89 12.88 17.28
N PRO A 262 7.20 12.59 17.24
CA PRO A 262 8.06 13.03 16.15
C PRO A 262 7.53 12.51 14.81
N CYS A 263 7.34 13.42 13.85
CA CYS A 263 6.82 13.10 12.54
C CYS A 263 7.71 13.61 11.42
N SER A 264 7.84 12.83 10.34
CA SER A 264 8.52 13.26 9.13
C SER A 264 7.71 13.00 7.87
N VAL A 265 8.00 13.75 6.79
CA VAL A 265 7.43 13.51 5.47
C VAL A 265 8.43 13.74 4.36
N ILE A 266 8.43 12.86 3.37
CA ILE A 266 9.12 13.05 2.09
C ILE A 266 8.11 12.95 0.95
N TRP A 267 8.19 13.88 -0.03
CA TRP A 267 7.24 13.94 -1.13
C TRP A 267 7.88 14.45 -2.41
N GLY A 268 7.47 13.89 -3.55
CA GLY A 268 7.91 14.31 -4.87
C GLY A 268 7.04 15.45 -5.44
N THR A 269 7.65 16.44 -6.09
CA THR A 269 6.92 17.58 -6.67
C THR A 269 6.11 17.22 -7.90
N SER A 270 6.45 16.13 -8.58
CA SER A 270 5.77 15.62 -9.79
C SER A 270 4.85 14.43 -9.51
N ASP A 271 4.47 14.21 -8.23
CA ASP A 271 3.55 13.14 -7.87
C ASP A 271 2.12 13.43 -8.36
N GLU A 272 1.71 12.72 -9.41
CA GLU A 272 0.36 12.81 -10.00
C GLU A 272 -0.62 11.81 -9.38
N THR A 273 -0.12 10.79 -8.69
CA THR A 273 -0.95 9.78 -8.02
C THR A 273 -1.51 10.30 -6.70
N VAL A 274 -0.64 10.87 -5.88
CA VAL A 274 -0.99 11.60 -4.65
C VAL A 274 -0.43 13.01 -4.79
N PRO A 275 -1.22 13.96 -5.30
CA PRO A 275 -0.74 15.27 -5.71
C PRO A 275 0.01 16.02 -4.60
N PHE A 276 1.12 16.66 -4.99
CA PHE A 276 2.02 17.40 -4.08
C PHE A 276 1.32 18.50 -3.27
N GLU A 277 0.17 18.99 -3.74
CA GLU A 277 -0.67 19.92 -2.97
C GLU A 277 -1.05 19.35 -1.59
N GLY A 278 -1.15 18.03 -1.48
CA GLY A 278 -1.39 17.32 -0.22
C GLY A 278 -0.33 17.60 0.84
N TYR A 279 0.92 17.80 0.44
CA TYR A 279 2.02 18.17 1.35
C TYR A 279 1.72 19.47 2.12
N LYS A 280 1.26 20.52 1.42
CA LYS A 280 0.94 21.80 2.04
C LYS A 280 -0.25 21.70 3.01
N GLU A 281 -1.20 20.84 2.70
CA GLU A 281 -2.33 20.58 3.59
C GLU A 281 -1.90 19.79 4.83
N MET A 282 -1.01 18.79 4.66
CA MET A 282 -0.50 18.00 5.77
C MET A 282 0.30 18.85 6.76
N GLN A 283 1.09 19.81 6.28
CA GLN A 283 1.83 20.75 7.13
C GLN A 283 0.93 21.59 8.05
N LYS A 284 -0.34 21.81 7.68
CA LYS A 284 -1.33 22.50 8.52
C LYS A 284 -1.92 21.60 9.61
N ASP A 285 -1.97 20.29 9.35
CA ASP A 285 -2.60 19.31 10.23
C ASP A 285 -1.59 18.66 11.19
N VAL A 286 -0.28 18.65 10.84
CA VAL A 286 0.81 18.07 11.64
C VAL A 286 1.89 19.13 11.84
N GLU A 287 2.00 19.62 13.07
CA GLU A 287 3.01 20.61 13.42
C GLU A 287 4.40 19.97 13.57
N ASN A 288 5.47 20.77 13.44
CA ASN A 288 6.88 20.35 13.59
C ASN A 288 7.29 19.14 12.73
N LEU A 289 6.74 19.07 11.52
CA LEU A 289 6.98 18.00 10.58
C LEU A 289 8.38 18.12 9.95
N PHE A 290 9.27 17.16 10.22
CA PHE A 290 10.55 17.07 9.50
C PHE A 290 10.30 16.75 8.03
N SER A 291 10.61 17.66 7.13
CA SER A 291 10.15 17.57 5.74
C SER A 291 11.28 17.54 4.74
N THR A 292 11.14 16.69 3.72
CA THR A 292 11.99 16.70 2.52
C THR A 292 11.12 16.73 1.28
N VAL A 293 11.37 17.71 0.41
CA VAL A 293 10.74 17.80 -0.91
C VAL A 293 11.76 17.36 -1.95
N VAL A 294 11.36 16.47 -2.85
CA VAL A 294 12.23 15.97 -3.91
C VAL A 294 11.70 16.47 -5.25
N GLU A 295 12.48 17.38 -5.85
CA GLU A 295 12.13 17.96 -7.15
C GLU A 295 12.07 16.88 -8.25
N ASN A 296 11.07 17.00 -9.12
CA ASN A 296 10.82 16.11 -10.25
C ASN A 296 10.62 14.63 -9.90
N ALA A 297 10.46 14.29 -8.62
CA ALA A 297 10.12 12.93 -8.20
C ALA A 297 8.62 12.67 -8.32
N PHE A 298 8.28 11.47 -8.75
CA PHE A 298 6.91 10.97 -8.90
C PHE A 298 6.48 10.17 -7.68
N HIS A 299 5.30 9.51 -7.76
CA HIS A 299 4.76 8.71 -6.66
C HIS A 299 5.64 7.50 -6.32
N ASP A 300 6.39 7.00 -7.27
CA ASP A 300 7.25 5.83 -7.20
C ASP A 300 8.55 6.02 -6.37
N ILE A 301 8.72 7.19 -5.75
CA ILE A 301 9.93 7.62 -5.03
C ILE A 301 10.55 6.55 -4.11
N THR A 302 9.72 5.69 -3.51
CA THR A 302 10.18 4.65 -2.57
C THR A 302 11.05 3.61 -3.26
N TYR A 303 10.75 3.27 -4.50
CA TYR A 303 11.46 2.23 -5.25
C TYR A 303 12.23 2.74 -6.45
N SER A 304 11.98 3.97 -6.90
CA SER A 304 12.78 4.64 -7.94
C SER A 304 13.96 5.44 -7.38
N MET A 305 13.79 6.01 -6.17
CA MET A 305 14.82 6.83 -5.50
C MET A 305 15.07 6.40 -4.04
N PRO A 306 15.32 5.11 -3.78
CA PRO A 306 15.44 4.58 -2.42
C PRO A 306 16.56 5.23 -1.60
N THR A 307 17.64 5.66 -2.22
CA THR A 307 18.74 6.38 -1.54
C THR A 307 18.27 7.71 -0.96
N LYS A 308 17.42 8.46 -1.67
CA LYS A 308 16.86 9.73 -1.15
C LYS A 308 15.90 9.46 0.01
N VAL A 309 15.06 8.44 -0.11
CA VAL A 309 14.14 8.02 0.95
C VAL A 309 14.91 7.56 2.19
N ALA A 310 15.90 6.70 2.03
CA ALA A 310 16.72 6.21 3.13
C ALA A 310 17.45 7.35 3.84
N ARG A 311 18.03 8.28 3.10
CA ARG A 311 18.70 9.47 3.65
C ARG A 311 17.75 10.34 4.46
N HIS A 312 16.52 10.56 3.95
CA HIS A 312 15.49 11.29 4.69
C HIS A 312 15.17 10.61 6.02
N LEU A 313 14.90 9.30 5.99
CA LEU A 313 14.56 8.52 7.18
C LEU A 313 15.71 8.55 8.20
N LEU A 314 16.93 8.28 7.78
CA LEU A 314 18.10 8.28 8.66
C LEU A 314 18.40 9.65 9.26
N ASN A 315 18.23 10.73 8.50
CA ASN A 315 18.42 12.09 9.02
C ASN A 315 17.35 12.45 10.06
N PHE A 316 16.12 12.04 9.85
CA PHE A 316 15.05 12.22 10.82
C PHE A 316 15.28 11.41 12.09
N LEU A 317 15.55 10.12 11.95
CA LEU A 317 15.72 9.20 13.08
C LEU A 317 16.92 9.55 13.98
N LYS A 318 17.96 10.22 13.44
CA LYS A 318 19.12 10.72 14.23
C LYS A 318 18.77 11.94 15.10
N GLN A 319 17.62 12.59 14.90
CA GLN A 319 17.21 13.79 15.63
C GLN A 319 16.28 13.48 16.81
N ILE A 320 15.81 12.23 16.92
CA ILE A 320 14.81 11.77 17.92
C ILE A 320 15.41 10.66 18.84
#